data_ad72ca9547854748fcb86b263dc58cb5
#
_entry.id   ad72ca9547854748fcb86b263dc58cb5
#
_cell.length_a   1.000
_cell.length_b   1.000
_cell.length_c   1.000
_cell.angle_alpha   90.00
_cell.angle_beta   90.00
_cell.angle_gamma   90.00
#
_symmetry.space_group_name_H-M   'P 1'
#
loop_
_entity.id
_entity.type
_entity.pdbx_description
1 polymer ?
#
loop_
_entity_poly.entity_id
_entity_poly.type
_entity_poly.pdbx_seq_one_letter_code
_entity_poly.pdbx_strand_id
1 'polypeptide(L)'
;MAHVDALSRYPYVAVVCNLQDNIRVAQDQDSGLHAIKEILKEKSYEDYWLENNILYKGDEKKLVIPKTLENEIIKRVHGNGHFSKKKMKELVSRDYYIKKLDRKIEDFIIGCIPCLLATRKAGKQEGYLNPIEKGGVPLDTIHLDHIGPLTETRKQYNYILTIEDAFTKFVWLFPTKTTSSSETLNKLQIHQQAFGNPRRIITDRGTAFTSHEFENYCKEEDIQHVTITTGVPRGNGQVERIHRIMIPTLTKLCLENPSMWYRHVSKLQRCLNSTYQRSINTTPFELLVGIKMRCKEDIRLIELLEQEIIQQYNENREEKRKEAKEQIFKIQEENRKTFNKTRKESSKYNIGDLVAIKRTQFGVGLKLKAKYLGPYRVTKVKRNDRYDLEKVDSSAEGPMRTGSSADQMKRWPRQESDSSD
;
A
#
# COMPACT_ATOMS: atom_id res chain seq x y z
N MET A 1 -44.46 -18.69 -9.73
CA MET A 1 -43.95 -19.99 -9.22
C MET A 1 -43.55 -20.99 -10.29
N ALA A 2 -43.64 -20.69 -11.59
CA ALA A 2 -43.25 -21.62 -12.68
C ALA A 2 -41.76 -21.63 -13.05
N HIS A 3 -40.97 -20.64 -12.62
CA HIS A 3 -39.55 -20.54 -12.96
C HIS A 3 -38.58 -21.34 -12.02
N VAL A 4 -39.07 -21.75 -10.85
CA VAL A 4 -38.24 -22.52 -9.88
C VAL A 4 -38.25 -24.02 -10.24
N ASP A 5 -39.31 -24.49 -10.89
CA ASP A 5 -39.48 -25.90 -11.23
C ASP A 5 -38.72 -26.31 -12.52
N ALA A 6 -38.34 -25.34 -13.36
CA ALA A 6 -37.55 -25.60 -14.57
C ALA A 6 -36.05 -25.83 -14.27
N LEU A 7 -35.55 -25.27 -13.17
CA LEU A 7 -34.14 -25.46 -12.76
C LEU A 7 -33.88 -26.76 -11.99
N SER A 8 -34.95 -27.42 -11.49
CA SER A 8 -34.83 -28.74 -10.82
C SER A 8 -34.84 -29.92 -11.78
N ARG A 9 -35.19 -29.70 -13.06
CA ARG A 9 -35.34 -30.77 -14.06
C ARG A 9 -34.25 -30.82 -15.12
N TYR A 10 -33.16 -30.07 -14.98
CA TYR A 10 -32.01 -30.23 -15.85
C TYR A 10 -31.31 -31.58 -15.56
N PRO A 11 -30.85 -32.33 -16.57
CA PRO A 11 -30.46 -33.71 -16.44
C PRO A 11 -29.15 -33.88 -15.67
N TYR A 12 -29.24 -33.73 -14.34
CA TYR A 12 -28.16 -34.13 -13.43
C TYR A 12 -27.87 -35.63 -13.60
N VAL A 13 -28.88 -36.40 -13.97
CA VAL A 13 -28.79 -37.89 -14.11
C VAL A 13 -27.90 -38.32 -15.27
N ALA A 14 -27.93 -37.69 -16.43
CA ALA A 14 -27.11 -38.10 -17.58
C ALA A 14 -25.62 -37.71 -17.39
N VAL A 15 -25.32 -36.59 -16.70
CA VAL A 15 -23.96 -36.19 -16.36
C VAL A 15 -23.40 -37.06 -15.23
N VAL A 16 -24.22 -37.51 -14.30
CA VAL A 16 -23.82 -38.38 -13.17
C VAL A 16 -23.46 -39.80 -13.64
N CYS A 17 -24.21 -40.41 -14.57
CA CYS A 17 -23.87 -41.71 -15.10
C CYS A 17 -22.56 -41.72 -15.87
N ASN A 18 -22.28 -40.72 -16.68
CA ASN A 18 -21.00 -40.61 -17.40
C ASN A 18 -19.84 -40.28 -16.46
N LEU A 19 -20.10 -39.51 -15.36
CA LEU A 19 -19.10 -39.17 -14.37
C LEU A 19 -18.68 -40.38 -13.52
N GLN A 20 -19.64 -41.26 -13.15
CA GLN A 20 -19.36 -42.47 -12.37
C GLN A 20 -18.52 -43.50 -13.15
N ASP A 21 -18.80 -43.67 -14.43
CA ASP A 21 -18.00 -44.54 -15.29
C ASP A 21 -16.58 -44.03 -15.49
N ASN A 22 -16.44 -42.71 -15.70
CA ASN A 22 -15.13 -42.09 -15.81
C ASN A 22 -14.33 -42.19 -14.51
N ILE A 23 -14.97 -42.03 -13.35
CA ILE A 23 -14.34 -42.14 -12.03
C ILE A 23 -13.90 -43.62 -11.79
N ARG A 24 -14.73 -44.59 -12.13
CA ARG A 24 -14.39 -46.01 -11.98
C ARG A 24 -13.13 -46.38 -12.76
N VAL A 25 -13.08 -45.99 -14.04
CA VAL A 25 -11.91 -46.24 -14.91
C VAL A 25 -10.67 -45.51 -14.37
N ALA A 26 -10.82 -44.23 -13.98
CA ALA A 26 -9.72 -43.42 -13.45
C ALA A 26 -9.22 -43.95 -12.08
N GLN A 27 -10.10 -44.50 -11.22
CA GLN A 27 -9.69 -45.17 -9.99
C GLN A 27 -8.93 -46.45 -10.24
N ASP A 28 -9.31 -47.22 -11.27
CA ASP A 28 -8.61 -48.45 -11.66
C ASP A 28 -7.23 -48.17 -12.28
N GLN A 29 -7.06 -47.02 -12.93
CA GLN A 29 -5.77 -46.57 -13.46
C GLN A 29 -4.85 -45.95 -12.39
N ASP A 30 -5.37 -45.51 -11.26
CA ASP A 30 -4.56 -45.04 -10.13
C ASP A 30 -4.02 -46.21 -9.33
N SER A 31 -2.73 -46.49 -9.46
CA SER A 31 -2.08 -47.68 -8.83
C SER A 31 -2.33 -47.77 -7.32
N GLY A 32 -2.42 -46.63 -6.62
CA GLY A 32 -2.68 -46.62 -5.18
C GLY A 32 -4.13 -46.98 -4.85
N LEU A 33 -5.09 -46.44 -5.62
CA LEU A 33 -6.50 -46.76 -5.42
C LEU A 33 -6.85 -48.14 -5.89
N HIS A 34 -6.24 -48.63 -6.98
CA HIS A 34 -6.38 -50.01 -7.44
C HIS A 34 -5.92 -51.00 -6.37
N ALA A 35 -4.76 -50.80 -5.75
CA ALA A 35 -4.27 -51.63 -4.66
C ALA A 35 -5.27 -51.69 -3.48
N ILE A 36 -5.87 -50.54 -3.11
CA ILE A 36 -6.90 -50.51 -2.05
C ILE A 36 -8.14 -51.31 -2.45
N LYS A 37 -8.59 -51.21 -3.71
CA LYS A 37 -9.72 -51.99 -4.23
C LYS A 37 -9.45 -53.51 -4.15
N GLU A 38 -8.24 -53.94 -4.49
CA GLU A 38 -7.87 -55.37 -4.41
C GLU A 38 -7.86 -55.86 -2.95
N ILE A 39 -7.31 -55.06 -2.02
CA ILE A 39 -7.34 -55.39 -0.59
C ILE A 39 -8.77 -55.54 -0.06
N LEU A 40 -9.68 -54.65 -0.50
CA LEU A 40 -11.08 -54.64 -0.05
C LEU A 40 -11.89 -55.87 -0.57
N LYS A 41 -11.41 -56.57 -1.59
CA LYS A 41 -12.03 -57.84 -2.02
C LYS A 41 -11.78 -59.00 -1.04
N GLU A 42 -10.65 -58.91 -0.28
CA GLU A 42 -10.25 -59.99 0.65
C GLU A 42 -10.55 -59.62 2.12
N LYS A 43 -10.37 -58.36 2.49
CA LYS A 43 -10.54 -57.90 3.87
C LYS A 43 -10.89 -56.43 3.93
N SER A 44 -11.52 -56.01 5.04
CA SER A 44 -11.74 -54.60 5.31
C SER A 44 -10.41 -53.86 5.48
N TYR A 45 -10.32 -52.65 4.96
CA TYR A 45 -9.13 -51.82 5.03
C TYR A 45 -9.50 -50.37 5.41
N GLU A 46 -9.03 -49.90 6.56
CA GLU A 46 -9.40 -48.58 7.14
C GLU A 46 -10.92 -48.35 7.05
N ASP A 47 -11.31 -47.12 6.70
CA ASP A 47 -12.69 -46.66 6.51
C ASP A 47 -13.08 -46.57 5.03
N TYR A 48 -12.46 -47.45 4.17
CA TYR A 48 -12.80 -47.53 2.75
C TYR A 48 -13.91 -48.56 2.47
N TRP A 49 -14.73 -48.18 1.48
CA TRP A 49 -15.86 -49.00 1.02
C TRP A 49 -15.80 -49.20 -0.49
N LEU A 50 -16.16 -50.38 -0.98
CA LEU A 50 -16.27 -50.68 -2.38
C LEU A 50 -17.75 -50.93 -2.73
N GLU A 51 -18.31 -50.15 -3.62
CA GLU A 51 -19.68 -50.30 -4.09
C GLU A 51 -19.70 -50.11 -5.61
N ASN A 52 -20.24 -51.09 -6.37
CA ASN A 52 -20.23 -51.11 -7.85
C ASN A 52 -18.85 -50.86 -8.48
N ASN A 53 -17.80 -51.38 -7.87
CA ASN A 53 -16.40 -51.17 -8.26
C ASN A 53 -15.93 -49.72 -8.17
N ILE A 54 -16.60 -48.88 -7.38
CA ILE A 54 -16.21 -47.50 -7.08
C ILE A 54 -15.80 -47.44 -5.59
N LEU A 55 -14.67 -46.76 -5.32
CA LEU A 55 -14.12 -46.61 -3.99
C LEU A 55 -14.68 -45.37 -3.29
N TYR A 56 -15.17 -45.58 -2.07
CA TYR A 56 -15.65 -44.55 -1.17
C TYR A 56 -14.88 -44.56 0.14
N LYS A 57 -14.94 -43.47 0.92
CA LYS A 57 -14.28 -43.35 2.22
C LYS A 57 -15.18 -42.72 3.27
N GLY A 58 -15.06 -43.22 4.52
CA GLY A 58 -15.76 -42.72 5.70
C GLY A 58 -17.22 -43.15 5.81
N ASP A 59 -17.82 -42.96 6.97
CA ASP A 59 -19.21 -43.35 7.27
C ASP A 59 -20.24 -42.64 6.34
N GLU A 60 -19.91 -41.44 5.89
CA GLU A 60 -20.73 -40.66 4.94
C GLU A 60 -20.54 -41.13 3.47
N LYS A 61 -19.77 -42.21 3.22
CA LYS A 61 -19.48 -42.78 1.88
C LYS A 61 -19.07 -41.70 0.87
N LYS A 62 -18.05 -40.89 1.21
CA LYS A 62 -17.52 -39.88 0.29
C LYS A 62 -16.76 -40.52 -0.86
N LEU A 63 -17.06 -40.10 -2.08
CA LEU A 63 -16.42 -40.63 -3.29
C LEU A 63 -14.93 -40.29 -3.30
N VAL A 64 -14.09 -41.33 -3.40
CA VAL A 64 -12.63 -41.17 -3.49
C VAL A 64 -12.24 -40.72 -4.88
N ILE A 65 -11.61 -39.56 -4.99
CA ILE A 65 -11.21 -39.00 -6.28
C ILE A 65 -9.78 -39.42 -6.63
N PRO A 66 -9.57 -40.02 -7.82
CA PRO A 66 -8.24 -40.34 -8.30
C PRO A 66 -7.45 -39.08 -8.67
N LYS A 67 -6.12 -39.15 -8.60
CA LYS A 67 -5.22 -38.00 -8.81
C LYS A 67 -5.47 -37.26 -10.11
N THR A 68 -5.80 -37.96 -11.18
CA THR A 68 -6.06 -37.42 -12.51
C THR A 68 -7.28 -36.47 -12.56
N LEU A 69 -8.29 -36.67 -11.69
CA LEU A 69 -9.53 -35.90 -11.67
C LEU A 69 -9.57 -34.85 -10.53
N GLU A 70 -8.61 -34.85 -9.60
CA GLU A 70 -8.61 -33.94 -8.45
C GLU A 70 -8.61 -32.46 -8.85
N ASN A 71 -7.73 -32.11 -9.81
CA ASN A 71 -7.62 -30.73 -10.30
C ASN A 71 -8.87 -30.28 -11.03
N GLU A 72 -9.52 -31.14 -11.77
CA GLU A 72 -10.76 -30.84 -12.48
C GLU A 72 -11.90 -30.51 -11.50
N ILE A 73 -12.06 -31.29 -10.44
CA ILE A 73 -13.06 -31.07 -9.41
C ILE A 73 -12.79 -29.78 -8.67
N ILE A 74 -11.54 -29.54 -8.26
CA ILE A 74 -11.13 -28.30 -7.59
C ILE A 74 -11.40 -27.09 -8.49
N LYS A 75 -11.01 -27.16 -9.77
CA LYS A 75 -11.24 -26.13 -10.78
C LYS A 75 -12.73 -25.83 -10.96
N ARG A 76 -13.56 -26.86 -11.08
CA ARG A 76 -15.00 -26.73 -11.25
C ARG A 76 -15.66 -26.05 -10.05
N VAL A 77 -15.35 -26.49 -8.82
CA VAL A 77 -15.88 -25.89 -7.59
C VAL A 77 -15.41 -24.44 -7.44
N HIS A 78 -14.14 -24.17 -7.76
CA HIS A 78 -13.59 -22.81 -7.73
C HIS A 78 -14.24 -21.89 -8.76
N GLY A 79 -14.47 -22.38 -9.96
CA GLY A 79 -15.06 -21.60 -11.07
C GLY A 79 -16.47 -21.09 -10.79
N ASN A 80 -17.23 -21.73 -9.90
CA ASN A 80 -18.58 -21.32 -9.55
C ASN A 80 -18.66 -19.96 -8.81
N GLY A 81 -17.56 -19.42 -8.27
CA GLY A 81 -17.61 -18.15 -7.55
C GLY A 81 -16.29 -17.73 -6.90
N HIS A 82 -15.17 -18.35 -7.28
CA HIS A 82 -13.84 -18.04 -6.75
C HIS A 82 -13.80 -18.02 -5.22
N PHE A 83 -14.39 -19.04 -4.61
CA PHE A 83 -14.54 -19.14 -3.17
C PHE A 83 -13.21 -19.22 -2.42
N SER A 84 -13.22 -18.80 -1.14
CA SER A 84 -12.09 -18.95 -0.24
C SER A 84 -11.75 -20.42 0.06
N LYS A 85 -10.51 -20.70 0.49
CA LYS A 85 -10.03 -22.04 0.88
C LYS A 85 -11.04 -22.77 1.80
N LYS A 86 -11.55 -22.07 2.84
CA LYS A 86 -12.51 -22.66 3.79
C LYS A 86 -13.79 -23.12 3.10
N LYS A 87 -14.37 -22.28 2.25
CA LYS A 87 -15.63 -22.57 1.56
C LYS A 87 -15.44 -23.66 0.51
N MET A 88 -14.34 -23.63 -0.23
CA MET A 88 -14.00 -24.71 -1.18
C MET A 88 -13.83 -26.07 -0.49
N LYS A 89 -13.11 -26.09 0.65
CA LYS A 89 -12.97 -27.32 1.43
C LYS A 89 -14.32 -27.88 1.85
N GLU A 90 -15.21 -27.03 2.38
CA GLU A 90 -16.57 -27.41 2.78
C GLU A 90 -17.34 -28.02 1.60
N LEU A 91 -17.32 -27.36 0.43
CA LEU A 91 -18.04 -27.81 -0.76
C LEU A 91 -17.49 -29.14 -1.33
N VAL A 92 -16.16 -29.27 -1.41
CA VAL A 92 -15.55 -30.49 -1.94
C VAL A 92 -15.68 -31.65 -0.96
N SER A 93 -15.41 -31.41 0.34
CA SER A 93 -15.43 -32.47 1.35
C SER A 93 -16.82 -32.96 1.73
N ARG A 94 -17.88 -32.32 1.26
CA ARG A 94 -19.25 -32.78 1.44
C ARG A 94 -19.51 -34.09 0.68
N ASP A 95 -19.05 -34.16 -0.57
CA ASP A 95 -19.38 -35.25 -1.48
C ASP A 95 -18.16 -36.08 -1.88
N TYR A 96 -16.93 -35.52 -1.76
CA TYR A 96 -15.70 -36.12 -2.27
C TYR A 96 -14.62 -36.25 -1.18
N TYR A 97 -13.82 -37.29 -1.31
CA TYR A 97 -12.58 -37.45 -0.56
C TYR A 97 -11.37 -37.27 -1.48
N ILE A 98 -10.54 -36.26 -1.16
CA ILE A 98 -9.28 -36.00 -1.84
C ILE A 98 -8.18 -35.93 -0.77
N LYS A 99 -7.12 -36.72 -0.96
CA LYS A 99 -5.98 -36.74 -0.04
C LYS A 99 -5.25 -35.42 -0.05
N LYS A 100 -4.99 -34.86 1.13
CA LYS A 100 -4.34 -33.52 1.31
C LYS A 100 -5.09 -32.37 0.62
N LEU A 101 -6.41 -32.40 0.64
CA LEU A 101 -7.30 -31.43 -0.02
C LEU A 101 -6.93 -29.97 0.32
N ASP A 102 -6.64 -29.67 1.59
CA ASP A 102 -6.31 -28.31 2.04
C ASP A 102 -5.14 -27.69 1.26
N ARG A 103 -4.08 -28.48 1.04
CA ARG A 103 -2.89 -28.02 0.31
C ARG A 103 -3.20 -27.85 -1.18
N LYS A 104 -3.91 -28.77 -1.77
CA LYS A 104 -4.28 -28.72 -3.19
C LYS A 104 -5.17 -27.53 -3.53
N ILE A 105 -6.14 -27.23 -2.66
CA ILE A 105 -6.98 -26.03 -2.79
C ILE A 105 -6.13 -24.76 -2.67
N GLU A 106 -5.19 -24.71 -1.73
CA GLU A 106 -4.31 -23.57 -1.52
C GLU A 106 -3.42 -23.33 -2.73
N ASP A 107 -2.77 -24.37 -3.24
CA ASP A 107 -1.93 -24.31 -4.43
C ASP A 107 -2.74 -23.84 -5.65
N PHE A 108 -3.97 -24.35 -5.81
CA PHE A 108 -4.87 -23.94 -6.87
C PHE A 108 -5.27 -22.45 -6.78
N ILE A 109 -5.65 -21.96 -5.58
CA ILE A 109 -6.05 -20.56 -5.37
C ILE A 109 -4.87 -19.61 -5.63
N ILE A 110 -3.66 -20.00 -5.23
CA ILE A 110 -2.43 -19.21 -5.49
C ILE A 110 -2.19 -19.07 -7.00
N GLY A 111 -2.48 -20.10 -7.78
CA GLY A 111 -2.36 -20.08 -9.24
C GLY A 111 -3.50 -19.33 -9.97
N CYS A 112 -4.60 -19.03 -9.30
CA CYS A 112 -5.76 -18.39 -9.92
C CYS A 112 -5.55 -16.89 -10.16
N ILE A 113 -5.42 -16.48 -11.43
CA ILE A 113 -5.21 -15.07 -11.82
C ILE A 113 -6.36 -14.17 -11.37
N PRO A 114 -7.65 -14.47 -11.58
CA PRO A 114 -8.74 -13.66 -11.07
C PRO A 114 -8.67 -13.45 -9.55
N CYS A 115 -8.38 -14.50 -8.77
CA CYS A 115 -8.22 -14.39 -7.32
C CYS A 115 -6.99 -13.55 -6.94
N LEU A 116 -5.88 -13.70 -7.64
CA LEU A 116 -4.68 -12.91 -7.43
C LEU A 116 -4.96 -11.41 -7.59
N LEU A 117 -5.65 -11.04 -8.67
CA LEU A 117 -5.93 -9.63 -9.00
C LEU A 117 -7.05 -9.02 -8.15
N ALA A 118 -8.04 -9.81 -7.75
CA ALA A 118 -9.22 -9.31 -7.02
C ALA A 118 -9.06 -9.27 -5.50
N THR A 119 -8.25 -10.16 -4.92
CA THR A 119 -8.15 -10.33 -3.47
C THR A 119 -7.02 -9.49 -2.87
N ARG A 120 -7.24 -8.86 -1.72
CA ARG A 120 -6.17 -8.19 -0.96
C ARG A 120 -5.25 -9.23 -0.31
N LYS A 121 -3.96 -8.89 -0.11
CA LYS A 121 -3.06 -9.72 0.71
C LYS A 121 -3.66 -9.90 2.10
N ALA A 122 -3.79 -11.16 2.54
CA ALA A 122 -4.23 -11.50 3.88
C ALA A 122 -3.04 -11.57 4.86
N GLY A 123 -3.32 -11.44 6.16
CA GLY A 123 -2.31 -11.54 7.22
C GLY A 123 -1.56 -10.24 7.51
N LYS A 124 -0.42 -10.34 8.21
CA LYS A 124 0.44 -9.18 8.52
C LYS A 124 0.97 -8.55 7.25
N GLN A 125 0.90 -7.22 7.18
CA GLN A 125 1.46 -6.48 6.04
C GLN A 125 2.97 -6.62 5.99
N GLU A 126 3.53 -6.75 4.78
CA GLU A 126 4.96 -6.88 4.55
C GLU A 126 5.67 -5.53 4.64
N GLY A 127 7.00 -5.58 4.78
CA GLY A 127 7.89 -4.42 4.75
C GLY A 127 8.02 -3.70 6.09
N TYR A 128 9.23 -3.72 6.62
CA TYR A 128 9.60 -2.93 7.79
C TYR A 128 9.75 -1.45 7.43
N LEU A 129 9.59 -0.59 8.44
CA LEU A 129 9.82 0.84 8.28
C LEU A 129 11.31 1.12 8.17
N ASN A 130 11.74 1.70 7.05
CA ASN A 130 13.07 2.26 6.85
C ASN A 130 12.93 3.79 6.88
N PRO A 131 13.26 4.45 8.01
CA PRO A 131 13.19 5.89 8.12
C PRO A 131 14.15 6.55 7.12
N ILE A 132 13.68 7.62 6.46
CA ILE A 132 14.58 8.48 5.69
C ILE A 132 15.38 9.30 6.70
N GLU A 133 16.69 9.35 6.51
CA GLU A 133 17.55 10.21 7.32
C GLU A 133 17.15 11.67 7.15
N LYS A 134 16.87 12.36 8.25
CA LYS A 134 16.27 13.71 8.25
C LYS A 134 17.30 14.84 8.33
N GLY A 135 18.58 14.47 8.24
CA GLY A 135 19.63 15.43 8.56
C GLY A 135 19.68 15.80 10.06
N GLY A 136 20.66 16.57 10.45
CA GLY A 136 20.82 17.04 11.83
C GLY A 136 20.83 18.56 11.94
N VAL A 137 20.49 19.25 10.84
CA VAL A 137 20.60 20.70 10.71
C VAL A 137 19.30 21.26 10.13
N PRO A 138 18.80 22.40 10.62
CA PRO A 138 17.65 23.09 10.01
C PRO A 138 17.90 23.39 8.53
N LEU A 139 16.85 23.29 7.72
CA LEU A 139 16.82 23.65 6.29
C LEU A 139 17.71 22.80 5.36
N ASP A 140 18.39 21.76 5.89
CA ASP A 140 19.19 20.85 5.06
C ASP A 140 18.32 19.96 4.17
N THR A 141 17.20 19.49 4.67
CA THR A 141 16.25 18.66 3.94
C THR A 141 14.84 19.20 4.12
N ILE A 142 14.15 19.46 3.01
CA ILE A 142 12.75 19.90 3.03
C ILE A 142 11.86 18.88 2.32
N HIS A 143 10.62 18.80 2.77
CA HIS A 143 9.55 18.05 2.12
C HIS A 143 8.61 18.99 1.39
N LEU A 144 8.20 18.65 0.18
CA LEU A 144 7.20 19.36 -0.60
C LEU A 144 6.00 18.46 -0.87
N ASP A 145 4.80 19.01 -0.73
CA ASP A 145 3.57 18.32 -1.09
C ASP A 145 2.43 19.31 -1.36
N HIS A 146 1.43 18.91 -2.14
CA HIS A 146 0.24 19.69 -2.42
C HIS A 146 -0.99 19.11 -1.69
N ILE A 147 -1.74 20.00 -1.03
CA ILE A 147 -3.08 19.67 -0.54
C ILE A 147 -4.11 20.16 -1.53
N GLY A 148 -5.06 19.34 -1.90
CA GLY A 148 -6.19 19.73 -2.73
C GLY A 148 -6.63 18.64 -3.70
N PRO A 149 -7.60 18.95 -4.60
CA PRO A 149 -8.22 20.27 -4.72
C PRO A 149 -9.16 20.60 -3.56
N LEU A 150 -9.08 21.84 -3.10
CA LEU A 150 -9.98 22.44 -2.12
C LEU A 150 -11.10 23.22 -2.84
N THR A 151 -12.07 23.74 -2.07
CA THR A 151 -13.12 24.58 -2.64
C THR A 151 -12.50 25.79 -3.36
N GLU A 152 -12.84 25.96 -4.63
CA GLU A 152 -12.34 27.08 -5.44
C GLU A 152 -12.68 28.43 -4.82
N THR A 153 -11.69 29.32 -4.80
CA THR A 153 -11.82 30.65 -4.25
C THR A 153 -12.06 31.68 -5.33
N ARG A 154 -12.55 32.87 -4.99
CA ARG A 154 -12.66 34.01 -5.93
C ARG A 154 -11.32 34.44 -6.55
N LYS A 155 -10.19 34.07 -5.90
CA LYS A 155 -8.83 34.26 -6.42
C LYS A 155 -8.32 33.05 -7.20
N GLN A 156 -9.17 32.07 -7.49
CA GLN A 156 -8.85 30.85 -8.21
C GLN A 156 -7.82 29.94 -7.48
N TYR A 157 -7.67 30.08 -6.16
CA TYR A 157 -6.88 29.14 -5.39
C TYR A 157 -7.66 27.86 -5.19
N ASN A 158 -7.04 26.72 -5.50
CA ASN A 158 -7.58 25.38 -5.36
C ASN A 158 -6.70 24.46 -4.52
N TYR A 159 -5.44 24.86 -4.29
CA TYR A 159 -4.46 24.02 -3.60
C TYR A 159 -3.65 24.82 -2.57
N ILE A 160 -2.97 24.09 -1.70
CA ILE A 160 -1.95 24.63 -0.81
C ILE A 160 -0.67 23.85 -1.05
N LEU A 161 0.40 24.52 -1.49
CA LEU A 161 1.74 23.95 -1.46
C LEU A 161 2.26 24.04 -0.02
N THR A 162 2.65 22.90 0.52
CA THR A 162 3.26 22.78 1.84
C THR A 162 4.76 22.51 1.67
N ILE A 163 5.59 23.34 2.29
CA ILE A 163 7.03 23.13 2.46
C ILE A 163 7.25 22.85 3.94
N GLU A 164 7.90 21.75 4.29
CA GLU A 164 8.22 21.38 5.68
C GLU A 164 9.71 21.12 5.84
N ASP A 165 10.36 21.76 6.77
CA ASP A 165 11.73 21.38 7.16
C ASP A 165 11.74 20.05 7.91
N ALA A 166 12.53 19.12 7.42
CA ALA A 166 12.59 17.75 7.95
C ALA A 166 13.08 17.68 9.39
N PHE A 167 13.93 18.63 9.82
CA PHE A 167 14.50 18.68 11.16
C PHE A 167 13.60 19.43 12.12
N THR A 168 13.36 20.74 11.90
CA THR A 168 12.64 21.60 12.83
C THR A 168 11.13 21.41 12.79
N LYS A 169 10.58 20.79 11.74
CA LYS A 169 9.14 20.71 11.47
C LYS A 169 8.49 22.04 11.14
N PHE A 170 9.28 23.04 10.87
CA PHE A 170 8.75 24.34 10.46
C PHE A 170 8.06 24.22 9.09
N VAL A 171 6.89 24.83 8.96
CA VAL A 171 6.09 24.75 7.75
C VAL A 171 5.89 26.10 7.11
N TRP A 172 5.94 26.15 5.78
CA TRP A 172 5.50 27.26 4.95
C TRP A 172 4.32 26.79 4.11
N LEU A 173 3.28 27.59 4.07
CA LEU A 173 2.02 27.27 3.40
C LEU A 173 1.71 28.33 2.36
N PHE A 174 1.62 27.92 1.11
CA PHE A 174 1.35 28.82 -0.01
C PHE A 174 0.05 28.41 -0.72
N PRO A 175 -1.02 29.24 -0.70
CA PRO A 175 -2.15 29.02 -1.60
C PRO A 175 -1.70 29.08 -3.05
N THR A 176 -2.08 28.06 -3.84
CA THR A 176 -1.75 27.95 -5.26
C THR A 176 -3.03 27.72 -6.08
N LYS A 177 -3.01 28.14 -7.34
CA LYS A 177 -4.14 27.95 -8.27
C LYS A 177 -4.12 26.54 -8.86
N THR A 178 -2.93 26.09 -9.19
CA THR A 178 -2.66 24.81 -9.85
C THR A 178 -1.61 24.01 -9.08
N THR A 179 -1.38 22.80 -9.51
CA THR A 179 -0.24 21.96 -9.11
C THR A 179 0.83 21.94 -10.21
N SER A 180 1.00 23.02 -10.98
CA SER A 180 2.01 23.06 -12.04
C SER A 180 3.43 23.21 -11.48
N SER A 181 4.42 22.74 -12.21
CA SER A 181 5.84 22.92 -11.86
C SER A 181 6.22 24.40 -11.77
N SER A 182 5.81 25.22 -12.70
CA SER A 182 6.13 26.65 -12.72
C SER A 182 5.58 27.40 -11.49
N GLU A 183 4.33 27.12 -11.07
CA GLU A 183 3.77 27.70 -9.86
C GLU A 183 4.49 27.21 -8.60
N THR A 184 4.81 25.91 -8.55
CA THR A 184 5.58 25.30 -7.47
C THR A 184 6.97 25.91 -7.35
N LEU A 185 7.68 26.05 -8.44
CA LEU A 185 9.02 26.68 -8.47
C LEU A 185 9.00 28.13 -8.07
N ASN A 186 8.01 28.90 -8.50
CA ASN A 186 7.83 30.28 -8.06
C ASN A 186 7.72 30.38 -6.52
N LYS A 187 6.96 29.46 -5.89
CA LYS A 187 6.85 29.45 -4.41
C LYS A 187 8.14 28.96 -3.74
N LEU A 188 8.83 28.01 -4.35
CA LEU A 188 10.10 27.51 -3.86
C LEU A 188 11.19 28.60 -3.96
N GLN A 189 11.21 29.40 -5.00
CA GLN A 189 12.12 30.54 -5.13
C GLN A 189 11.86 31.62 -4.04
N ILE A 190 10.61 31.88 -3.67
CA ILE A 190 10.30 32.77 -2.53
C ILE A 190 10.90 32.21 -1.23
N HIS A 191 10.81 30.90 -1.01
CA HIS A 191 11.44 30.25 0.13
C HIS A 191 12.96 30.36 0.08
N GLN A 192 13.57 30.09 -1.08
CA GLN A 192 14.99 30.15 -1.34
C GLN A 192 15.57 31.55 -1.05
N GLN A 193 14.88 32.63 -1.48
CA GLN A 193 15.31 33.99 -1.24
C GLN A 193 15.40 34.34 0.25
N ALA A 194 14.57 33.70 1.10
CA ALA A 194 14.55 33.95 2.54
C ALA A 194 15.49 33.02 3.34
N PHE A 195 15.71 31.79 2.89
CA PHE A 195 16.35 30.73 3.68
C PHE A 195 17.50 30.03 2.96
N GLY A 196 17.74 30.31 1.68
CA GLY A 196 18.73 29.64 0.85
C GLY A 196 18.24 28.28 0.32
N ASN A 197 19.12 27.58 -0.39
CA ASN A 197 18.84 26.28 -0.96
C ASN A 197 18.98 25.16 0.07
N PRO A 198 18.03 24.23 0.13
CA PRO A 198 18.22 23.00 0.88
C PRO A 198 19.20 22.09 0.11
N ARG A 199 19.95 21.28 0.83
CA ARG A 199 20.77 20.24 0.20
C ARG A 199 19.89 19.16 -0.47
N ARG A 200 18.68 18.91 0.09
CA ARG A 200 17.79 17.85 -0.38
C ARG A 200 16.32 18.23 -0.33
N ILE A 201 15.61 17.92 -1.40
CA ILE A 201 14.16 18.03 -1.48
C ILE A 201 13.55 16.63 -1.58
N ILE A 202 12.53 16.34 -0.77
CA ILE A 202 11.77 15.09 -0.79
C ILE A 202 10.35 15.41 -1.23
N THR A 203 9.88 14.72 -2.28
CA THR A 203 8.52 14.88 -2.82
C THR A 203 7.87 13.52 -3.08
N ASP A 204 6.58 13.52 -3.30
CA ASP A 204 5.92 12.40 -3.97
C ASP A 204 6.23 12.42 -5.50
N ARG A 205 5.54 11.56 -6.26
CA ARG A 205 5.61 11.52 -7.73
C ARG A 205 4.51 12.34 -8.40
N GLY A 206 4.08 13.43 -7.78
CA GLY A 206 3.17 14.38 -8.41
C GLY A 206 3.76 14.96 -9.70
N THR A 207 2.89 15.31 -10.66
CA THR A 207 3.32 15.82 -11.98
C THR A 207 4.19 17.07 -11.89
N ALA A 208 3.94 17.94 -10.89
CA ALA A 208 4.77 19.11 -10.64
C ALA A 208 6.24 18.75 -10.39
N PHE A 209 6.46 17.71 -9.61
CA PHE A 209 7.79 17.32 -9.12
C PHE A 209 8.52 16.35 -10.06
N THR A 210 7.82 15.74 -11.03
CA THR A 210 8.40 14.81 -12.01
C THR A 210 8.63 15.46 -13.37
N SER A 211 8.39 16.77 -13.49
CA SER A 211 8.59 17.52 -14.72
C SER A 211 10.07 17.82 -14.99
N HIS A 212 10.46 17.97 -16.25
CA HIS A 212 11.80 18.39 -16.63
C HIS A 212 12.17 19.76 -16.05
N GLU A 213 11.20 20.66 -15.95
CA GLU A 213 11.41 22.01 -15.37
C GLU A 213 11.87 21.92 -13.91
N PHE A 214 11.21 21.09 -13.11
CA PHE A 214 11.58 20.87 -11.71
C PHE A 214 12.93 20.13 -11.56
N GLU A 215 13.17 19.15 -12.43
CA GLU A 215 14.44 18.42 -12.45
C GLU A 215 15.63 19.33 -12.83
N ASN A 216 15.45 20.20 -13.82
CA ASN A 216 16.46 21.16 -14.23
C ASN A 216 16.75 22.18 -13.11
N TYR A 217 15.72 22.72 -12.50
CA TYR A 217 15.88 23.62 -11.35
C TYR A 217 16.70 22.97 -10.23
N CYS A 218 16.39 21.73 -9.86
CA CYS A 218 17.16 21.04 -8.83
C CYS A 218 18.63 20.79 -9.22
N LYS A 219 18.91 20.58 -10.51
CA LYS A 219 20.29 20.44 -11.02
C LYS A 219 21.04 21.78 -11.00
N GLU A 220 20.40 22.85 -11.46
CA GLU A 220 20.99 24.19 -11.50
C GLU A 220 21.33 24.71 -10.10
N GLU A 221 20.48 24.42 -9.12
CA GLU A 221 20.63 24.86 -7.74
C GLU A 221 21.38 23.86 -6.83
N ASP A 222 21.98 22.82 -7.40
CA ASP A 222 22.71 21.73 -6.69
C ASP A 222 21.88 21.06 -5.58
N ILE A 223 20.60 20.81 -5.85
CA ILE A 223 19.66 20.23 -4.93
C ILE A 223 19.44 18.76 -5.24
N GLN A 224 19.64 17.87 -4.25
CA GLN A 224 19.34 16.46 -4.38
C GLN A 224 17.83 16.22 -4.33
N HIS A 225 17.21 15.94 -5.46
CA HIS A 225 15.79 15.58 -5.48
C HIS A 225 15.57 14.08 -5.20
N VAL A 226 14.76 13.77 -4.18
CA VAL A 226 14.41 12.40 -3.77
C VAL A 226 12.90 12.20 -3.92
N THR A 227 12.49 11.43 -4.92
CA THR A 227 11.08 11.06 -5.09
C THR A 227 10.74 9.82 -4.28
N ILE A 228 9.63 9.85 -3.55
CA ILE A 228 9.07 8.68 -2.86
C ILE A 228 8.09 7.94 -3.76
N THR A 229 7.99 6.63 -3.51
CA THR A 229 7.13 5.75 -4.31
C THR A 229 5.66 6.06 -4.06
N THR A 230 4.89 6.26 -5.12
CA THR A 230 3.44 6.48 -5.08
C THR A 230 2.73 5.34 -4.33
N GLY A 231 1.79 5.70 -3.46
CA GLY A 231 1.01 4.72 -2.68
C GLY A 231 1.74 4.10 -1.49
N VAL A 232 2.93 4.61 -1.13
CA VAL A 232 3.66 4.24 0.08
C VAL A 232 3.76 5.47 0.99
N PRO A 233 2.78 5.71 1.86
CA PRO A 233 2.70 6.89 2.74
C PRO A 233 3.92 7.10 3.63
N ARG A 234 4.72 6.08 3.82
CA ARG A 234 5.85 6.03 4.77
C ARG A 234 6.97 7.01 4.46
N GLY A 235 7.16 7.34 3.17
CA GLY A 235 8.23 8.26 2.74
C GLY A 235 7.92 9.72 3.08
N ASN A 236 6.65 10.14 2.99
CA ASN A 236 6.20 11.52 3.25
C ASN A 236 5.30 11.64 4.49
N GLY A 237 5.34 10.67 5.38
CA GLY A 237 4.48 10.59 6.57
C GLY A 237 4.59 11.79 7.53
N GLN A 238 5.54 12.70 7.32
CA GLN A 238 5.63 13.97 8.04
C GLN A 238 4.59 14.93 7.50
N VAL A 239 4.65 15.27 6.22
CA VAL A 239 3.73 16.19 5.57
C VAL A 239 2.29 15.65 5.61
N GLU A 240 2.10 14.35 5.45
CA GLU A 240 0.77 13.72 5.62
C GLU A 240 0.16 13.95 7.01
N ARG A 241 0.98 13.95 8.07
CA ARG A 241 0.51 14.28 9.43
C ARG A 241 0.07 15.74 9.53
N ILE A 242 0.81 16.66 8.94
CA ILE A 242 0.44 18.07 8.90
C ILE A 242 -0.87 18.24 8.14
N HIS A 243 -1.02 17.60 6.98
CA HIS A 243 -2.25 17.65 6.19
C HIS A 243 -3.46 17.14 6.98
N ARG A 244 -3.27 16.08 7.79
CA ARG A 244 -4.32 15.52 8.66
C ARG A 244 -4.79 16.51 9.74
N ILE A 245 -3.93 17.42 10.17
CA ILE A 245 -4.26 18.48 11.12
C ILE A 245 -4.84 19.69 10.39
N MET A 246 -4.26 20.04 9.25
CA MET A 246 -4.64 21.25 8.48
C MET A 246 -6.07 21.21 7.96
N ILE A 247 -6.48 20.09 7.36
CA ILE A 247 -7.81 19.98 6.74
C ILE A 247 -8.93 20.22 7.77
N PRO A 248 -9.00 19.48 8.90
CA PRO A 248 -10.03 19.72 9.92
C PRO A 248 -9.97 21.14 10.51
N THR A 249 -8.77 21.70 10.68
CA THR A 249 -8.60 23.04 11.23
C THR A 249 -9.13 24.11 10.26
N LEU A 250 -8.77 24.01 8.97
CA LEU A 250 -9.32 24.88 7.93
C LEU A 250 -10.83 24.74 7.82
N THR A 251 -11.35 23.52 7.85
CA THR A 251 -12.79 23.27 7.84
C THR A 251 -13.49 24.02 8.96
N LYS A 252 -12.98 23.92 10.20
CA LYS A 252 -13.56 24.63 11.35
C LYS A 252 -13.49 26.16 11.21
N LEU A 253 -12.39 26.67 10.65
CA LEU A 253 -12.21 28.12 10.44
C LEU A 253 -13.08 28.69 9.31
N CYS A 254 -13.55 27.84 8.40
CA CYS A 254 -14.28 28.22 7.18
C CYS A 254 -15.70 27.66 7.12
N LEU A 255 -16.28 27.18 8.23
CA LEU A 255 -17.61 26.54 8.27
C LEU A 255 -18.68 27.36 7.57
N GLU A 256 -18.70 28.68 7.79
CA GLU A 256 -19.69 29.59 7.20
C GLU A 256 -19.40 29.89 5.73
N ASN A 257 -18.13 29.92 5.32
CA ASN A 257 -17.74 30.25 3.95
C ASN A 257 -16.49 29.45 3.52
N PRO A 258 -16.66 28.23 3.01
CA PRO A 258 -15.55 27.37 2.59
C PRO A 258 -14.64 28.01 1.53
N SER A 259 -15.15 28.89 0.66
CA SER A 259 -14.35 29.54 -0.39
C SER A 259 -13.34 30.58 0.14
N MET A 260 -13.38 30.88 1.44
CA MET A 260 -12.48 31.87 2.08
C MET A 260 -11.29 31.24 2.80
N TRP A 261 -11.09 29.92 2.66
CA TRP A 261 -10.02 29.18 3.36
C TRP A 261 -8.62 29.81 3.19
N TYR A 262 -8.34 30.39 2.04
CA TYR A 262 -7.05 31.01 1.75
C TYR A 262 -6.69 32.17 2.71
N ARG A 263 -7.67 32.82 3.28
CA ARG A 263 -7.46 33.92 4.29
C ARG A 263 -6.94 33.38 5.62
N HIS A 264 -7.19 32.10 5.89
CA HIS A 264 -6.81 31.48 7.15
C HIS A 264 -5.45 30.76 7.08
N VAL A 265 -4.86 30.62 5.88
CA VAL A 265 -3.62 29.88 5.67
C VAL A 265 -2.46 30.48 6.46
N SER A 266 -2.28 31.78 6.46
CA SER A 266 -1.20 32.44 7.24
C SER A 266 -1.40 32.31 8.75
N LYS A 267 -2.64 32.37 9.24
CA LYS A 267 -2.97 32.11 10.65
C LYS A 267 -2.67 30.66 11.01
N LEU A 268 -3.06 29.72 10.15
CA LEU A 268 -2.80 28.30 10.33
C LEU A 268 -1.29 27.99 10.36
N GLN A 269 -0.51 28.56 9.42
CA GLN A 269 0.95 28.46 9.41
C GLN A 269 1.57 28.91 10.73
N ARG A 270 1.14 30.08 11.22
CA ARG A 270 1.62 30.62 12.48
C ARG A 270 1.29 29.71 13.66
N CYS A 271 0.05 29.21 13.70
CA CYS A 271 -0.39 28.27 14.73
C CYS A 271 0.45 26.98 14.73
N LEU A 272 0.64 26.35 13.56
CA LEU A 272 1.44 25.13 13.44
C LEU A 272 2.88 25.32 13.89
N ASN A 273 3.50 26.47 13.52
CA ASN A 273 4.88 26.77 13.87
C ASN A 273 5.08 27.19 15.33
N SER A 274 4.03 27.67 16.01
CA SER A 274 4.06 28.06 17.43
C SER A 274 3.57 26.98 18.38
N THR A 275 3.03 25.86 17.86
CA THR A 275 2.51 24.76 18.68
C THR A 275 3.61 23.76 19.01
N TYR A 276 3.70 23.36 20.29
CA TYR A 276 4.60 22.33 20.77
C TYR A 276 4.44 21.01 20.00
N GLN A 277 5.53 20.44 19.56
CA GLN A 277 5.57 19.15 18.88
C GLN A 277 6.42 18.12 19.64
N ARG A 278 5.79 17.01 20.03
CA ARG A 278 6.46 15.93 20.77
C ARG A 278 7.71 15.39 20.08
N SER A 279 7.73 15.39 18.72
CA SER A 279 8.86 14.82 17.97
C SER A 279 10.14 15.62 18.04
N ILE A 280 10.07 16.89 18.42
CA ILE A 280 11.19 17.80 18.53
C ILE A 280 11.33 18.39 19.95
N ASN A 281 10.40 18.08 20.84
CA ASN A 281 10.35 18.52 22.23
C ASN A 281 10.32 20.06 22.41
N THR A 282 9.85 20.79 21.40
CA THR A 282 9.74 22.26 21.41
C THR A 282 8.76 22.70 20.32
N THR A 283 8.67 23.99 20.03
CA THR A 283 7.95 24.48 18.87
C THR A 283 8.84 24.52 17.63
N PRO A 284 8.29 24.32 16.41
CA PRO A 284 9.04 24.46 15.16
C PRO A 284 9.74 25.80 15.03
N PHE A 285 9.07 26.87 15.40
CA PHE A 285 9.62 28.22 15.33
C PHE A 285 10.81 28.41 16.29
N GLU A 286 10.68 27.94 17.52
CA GLU A 286 11.74 28.04 18.52
C GLU A 286 12.99 27.24 18.11
N LEU A 287 12.79 26.05 17.51
CA LEU A 287 13.89 25.22 17.04
C LEU A 287 14.61 25.84 15.82
N LEU A 288 13.87 26.49 14.91
CA LEU A 288 14.44 27.11 13.71
C LEU A 288 15.10 28.46 14.04
N VAL A 289 14.41 29.34 14.76
CA VAL A 289 14.80 30.76 14.96
C VAL A 289 15.61 30.93 16.24
N GLY A 290 15.39 30.09 17.25
CA GLY A 290 16.07 30.12 18.54
C GLY A 290 15.34 30.93 19.62
N ILE A 291 14.20 31.54 19.28
CA ILE A 291 13.35 32.30 20.20
C ILE A 291 11.91 31.89 20.11
N LYS A 292 11.09 32.14 21.13
CA LYS A 292 9.65 31.89 21.06
C LYS A 292 8.97 32.82 20.07
N MET A 293 7.99 32.33 19.34
CA MET A 293 7.17 33.16 18.47
C MET A 293 6.34 34.13 19.33
N ARG A 294 6.47 35.43 19.07
CA ARG A 294 5.66 36.45 19.77
C ARG A 294 4.23 36.41 19.27
N CYS A 295 3.30 36.08 20.15
CA CYS A 295 1.85 36.20 19.92
C CYS A 295 1.31 37.45 20.61
N LYS A 296 0.19 37.95 20.09
CA LYS A 296 -0.40 39.21 20.58
C LYS A 296 -0.70 39.22 22.09
N GLU A 297 -0.92 38.02 22.65
CA GLU A 297 -1.21 37.79 24.07
C GLU A 297 0.05 37.79 24.95
N ASP A 298 1.23 37.53 24.36
CA ASP A 298 2.51 37.44 25.10
C ASP A 298 3.28 38.74 25.18
N ILE A 299 2.88 39.77 24.44
CA ILE A 299 3.60 41.05 24.32
C ILE A 299 3.77 41.76 25.68
N ARG A 300 2.78 41.64 26.56
CA ARG A 300 2.84 42.32 27.89
C ARG A 300 3.78 41.63 28.90
N LEU A 301 4.02 40.34 28.76
CA LEU A 301 4.94 39.58 29.63
C LEU A 301 6.39 39.64 29.14
N ILE A 302 6.61 39.80 27.85
CA ILE A 302 7.94 39.72 27.23
C ILE A 302 8.72 41.02 27.40
N GLU A 303 8.05 42.17 27.41
CA GLU A 303 8.69 43.48 27.65
C GLU A 303 9.40 43.55 29.02
N LEU A 304 8.97 42.75 30.00
CA LEU A 304 9.56 42.68 31.34
C LEU A 304 10.75 41.68 31.45
N LEU A 305 10.96 40.81 30.46
CA LEU A 305 11.94 39.73 30.54
C LEU A 305 12.99 39.75 29.39
N GLU A 306 12.95 40.74 28.49
CA GLU A 306 13.72 40.71 27.24
C GLU A 306 15.24 40.71 27.40
N GLN A 307 15.78 41.32 28.43
CA GLN A 307 17.24 41.43 28.58
C GLN A 307 17.91 40.14 29.11
N GLU A 308 17.29 39.39 30.00
CA GLU A 308 17.84 38.15 30.55
C GLU A 308 17.62 36.94 29.64
N ILE A 309 16.50 36.91 28.90
CA ILE A 309 16.14 35.77 28.05
C ILE A 309 17.02 35.69 26.79
N ILE A 310 17.40 36.83 26.20
CA ILE A 310 18.25 36.86 24.99
C ILE A 310 19.66 36.35 25.27
N GLN A 311 20.21 36.63 26.43
CA GLN A 311 21.53 36.14 26.81
C GLN A 311 21.54 34.62 27.06
N GLN A 312 20.59 34.06 27.80
CA GLN A 312 20.44 32.64 28.03
C GLN A 312 20.10 31.88 26.75
N TYR A 313 19.41 32.47 25.78
CA TYR A 313 18.97 31.81 24.56
C TYR A 313 20.11 31.50 23.57
N ASN A 314 21.08 32.40 23.47
CA ASN A 314 22.23 32.19 22.57
C ASN A 314 23.16 31.06 23.05
N GLU A 315 23.27 30.87 24.37
CA GLU A 315 24.09 29.83 24.97
C GLU A 315 23.45 28.41 24.85
N ASN A 316 22.11 28.33 24.88
CA ASN A 316 21.39 27.05 24.86
C ASN A 316 20.95 26.57 23.47
N ARG A 317 21.27 27.26 22.39
CA ARG A 317 20.79 26.93 21.05
C ARG A 317 21.36 25.61 20.53
N GLU A 318 22.62 25.33 20.76
CA GLU A 318 23.27 24.07 20.36
C GLU A 318 22.79 22.92 21.22
N GLU A 319 22.61 23.12 22.51
CA GLU A 319 22.09 22.13 23.43
C GLU A 319 20.66 21.72 23.08
N LYS A 320 19.77 22.69 22.82
CA LYS A 320 18.41 22.43 22.33
C LYS A 320 18.38 21.69 21.00
N ARG A 321 19.30 21.98 20.07
CA ARG A 321 19.44 21.24 18.81
C ARG A 321 19.90 19.80 19.05
N LYS A 322 20.80 19.59 20.00
CA LYS A 322 21.28 18.24 20.40
C LYS A 322 20.14 17.44 21.03
N GLU A 323 19.43 18.01 22.00
CA GLU A 323 18.25 17.39 22.62
C GLU A 323 17.16 17.06 21.60
N ALA A 324 16.84 17.99 20.70
CA ALA A 324 15.89 17.78 19.64
C ALA A 324 16.32 16.64 18.70
N LYS A 325 17.60 16.56 18.37
CA LYS A 325 18.15 15.47 17.55
C LYS A 325 17.98 14.13 18.24
N GLU A 326 18.34 14.02 19.52
CA GLU A 326 18.18 12.80 20.31
C GLU A 326 16.71 12.39 20.42
N GLN A 327 15.82 13.35 20.67
CA GLN A 327 14.38 13.11 20.74
C GLN A 327 13.80 12.65 19.38
N ILE A 328 14.26 13.23 18.27
CA ILE A 328 13.86 12.78 16.92
C ILE A 328 14.25 11.32 16.72
N PHE A 329 15.48 10.93 17.04
CA PHE A 329 15.92 9.54 16.92
C PHE A 329 15.11 8.60 17.82
N LYS A 330 14.87 8.99 19.06
CA LYS A 330 14.05 8.20 20.00
C LYS A 330 12.64 7.95 19.46
N ILE A 331 11.97 9.00 19.00
CA ILE A 331 10.62 8.89 18.44
C ILE A 331 10.62 8.10 17.12
N GLN A 332 11.66 8.23 16.29
CA GLN A 332 11.78 7.41 15.09
C GLN A 332 11.90 5.92 15.43
N GLU A 333 12.69 5.57 16.43
CA GLU A 333 12.86 4.18 16.85
C GLU A 333 11.58 3.60 17.48
N GLU A 334 10.87 4.38 18.32
CA GLU A 334 9.56 3.99 18.87
C GLU A 334 8.55 3.75 17.73
N ASN A 335 8.50 4.64 16.76
CA ASN A 335 7.62 4.51 15.59
C ASN A 335 8.00 3.28 14.75
N ARG A 336 9.30 3.02 14.54
CA ARG A 336 9.80 1.84 13.84
C ARG A 336 9.39 0.56 14.54
N LYS A 337 9.60 0.47 15.87
CA LYS A 337 9.21 -0.69 16.67
C LYS A 337 7.71 -0.93 16.63
N THR A 338 6.92 0.12 16.85
CA THR A 338 5.45 0.03 16.84
C THR A 338 4.90 -0.40 15.47
N PHE A 339 5.44 0.19 14.41
CA PHE A 339 5.06 -0.14 13.04
C PHE A 339 5.42 -1.58 12.68
N ASN A 340 6.64 -2.02 13.04
CA ASN A 340 7.13 -3.35 12.69
C ASN A 340 6.45 -4.49 13.47
N LYS A 341 5.86 -4.23 14.65
CA LYS A 341 5.07 -5.23 15.40
C LYS A 341 3.94 -5.85 14.57
N THR A 342 3.32 -5.07 13.68
CA THR A 342 2.20 -5.50 12.84
C THR A 342 2.61 -5.96 11.46
N ARG A 343 3.92 -6.02 11.19
CA ARG A 343 4.46 -6.32 9.86
C ARG A 343 5.35 -7.56 9.87
N LYS A 344 5.53 -8.10 8.69
CA LYS A 344 6.47 -9.18 8.40
C LYS A 344 7.51 -8.71 7.38
N GLU A 345 8.59 -9.45 7.25
CA GLU A 345 9.58 -9.21 6.21
C GLU A 345 8.93 -9.22 4.82
N SER A 346 9.41 -8.33 3.96
CA SER A 346 8.91 -8.21 2.60
C SER A 346 9.37 -9.37 1.73
N SER A 347 8.52 -9.78 0.81
CA SER A 347 8.89 -10.75 -0.23
C SER A 347 9.99 -10.18 -1.11
N LYS A 348 11.02 -10.98 -1.42
CA LYS A 348 12.09 -10.60 -2.35
C LYS A 348 11.71 -10.99 -3.77
N TYR A 349 12.03 -10.12 -4.71
CA TYR A 349 11.83 -10.34 -6.14
C TYR A 349 13.15 -10.12 -6.88
N ASN A 350 13.38 -10.92 -7.91
CA ASN A 350 14.57 -10.82 -8.76
C ASN A 350 14.24 -10.11 -10.08
N ILE A 351 15.27 -9.64 -10.77
CA ILE A 351 15.12 -9.12 -12.13
C ILE A 351 14.57 -10.24 -13.01
N GLY A 352 13.56 -9.93 -13.83
CA GLY A 352 12.86 -10.91 -14.66
C GLY A 352 11.58 -11.49 -14.03
N ASP A 353 11.41 -11.45 -12.71
CA ASP A 353 10.20 -11.95 -12.06
C ASP A 353 8.94 -11.23 -12.58
N LEU A 354 7.87 -12.02 -12.81
CA LEU A 354 6.57 -11.48 -13.16
C LEU A 354 5.76 -11.22 -11.89
N VAL A 355 5.13 -10.03 -11.86
CA VAL A 355 4.40 -9.55 -10.68
C VAL A 355 3.12 -8.81 -11.04
N ALA A 356 2.16 -8.81 -10.12
CA ALA A 356 1.03 -7.90 -10.13
C ALA A 356 1.28 -6.77 -9.13
N ILE A 357 0.93 -5.54 -9.50
CA ILE A 357 1.08 -4.34 -8.66
C ILE A 357 -0.28 -3.83 -8.19
N LYS A 358 -0.34 -3.29 -6.99
CA LYS A 358 -1.57 -2.74 -6.43
C LYS A 358 -2.00 -1.49 -7.20
N ARG A 359 -3.28 -1.43 -7.59
CA ARG A 359 -3.89 -0.24 -8.19
C ARG A 359 -3.92 0.89 -7.16
N THR A 360 -3.38 2.04 -7.49
CA THR A 360 -3.35 3.25 -6.64
C THR A 360 -4.36 4.31 -7.06
N GLN A 361 -4.98 4.16 -8.24
CA GLN A 361 -5.98 5.08 -8.74
C GLN A 361 -7.34 4.81 -8.08
N PHE A 362 -7.99 5.87 -7.63
CA PHE A 362 -9.34 5.87 -7.08
C PHE A 362 -10.25 6.76 -7.94
N GLY A 363 -11.49 6.35 -8.14
CA GLY A 363 -12.45 7.11 -8.94
C GLY A 363 -13.82 6.46 -9.01
N VAL A 364 -14.77 7.16 -9.63
CA VAL A 364 -16.11 6.64 -9.87
C VAL A 364 -16.04 5.42 -10.80
N GLY A 365 -16.78 4.36 -10.48
CA GLY A 365 -16.81 3.12 -11.28
C GLY A 365 -15.65 2.13 -11.05
N LEU A 366 -14.63 2.47 -10.23
CA LEU A 366 -13.49 1.59 -10.00
C LEU A 366 -13.71 0.52 -8.92
N LYS A 367 -14.84 0.50 -8.23
CA LYS A 367 -15.13 -0.47 -7.14
C LYS A 367 -15.14 -1.93 -7.62
N LEU A 368 -15.57 -2.17 -8.86
CA LEU A 368 -15.65 -3.51 -9.48
C LEU A 368 -14.40 -3.87 -10.29
N LYS A 369 -13.46 -2.94 -10.49
CA LYS A 369 -12.21 -3.22 -11.20
C LYS A 369 -11.22 -3.99 -10.32
N ALA A 370 -10.33 -4.74 -10.97
CA ALA A 370 -9.28 -5.49 -10.32
C ALA A 370 -8.41 -4.58 -9.41
N LYS A 371 -8.11 -5.05 -8.20
CA LYS A 371 -7.31 -4.31 -7.21
C LYS A 371 -5.81 -4.30 -7.53
N TYR A 372 -5.39 -5.18 -8.41
CA TYR A 372 -4.01 -5.31 -8.89
C TYR A 372 -3.99 -5.26 -10.40
N LEU A 373 -2.92 -4.70 -10.94
CA LEU A 373 -2.63 -4.58 -12.37
C LEU A 373 -1.48 -5.53 -12.72
N GLY A 374 -1.43 -6.04 -13.92
CA GLY A 374 -0.33 -6.91 -14.39
C GLY A 374 -0.70 -7.76 -15.60
N PRO A 375 0.26 -8.55 -16.10
CA PRO A 375 1.59 -8.81 -15.53
C PRO A 375 2.60 -7.68 -15.79
N TYR A 376 3.47 -7.44 -14.81
CA TYR A 376 4.65 -6.58 -14.93
C TYR A 376 5.91 -7.42 -14.72
N ARG A 377 7.00 -7.05 -15.40
CA ARG A 377 8.32 -7.66 -15.23
C ARG A 377 9.20 -6.76 -14.38
N VAL A 378 9.92 -7.33 -13.43
CA VAL A 378 10.92 -6.61 -12.63
C VAL A 378 12.13 -6.31 -13.52
N THR A 379 12.44 -5.04 -13.73
CA THR A 379 13.57 -4.57 -14.54
C THR A 379 14.76 -4.15 -13.68
N LYS A 380 14.54 -3.66 -12.47
CA LYS A 380 15.59 -3.22 -11.55
C LYS A 380 15.19 -3.42 -10.09
N VAL A 381 16.15 -3.90 -9.30
CA VAL A 381 16.02 -3.98 -7.83
C VAL A 381 16.68 -2.76 -7.22
N LYS A 382 15.97 -2.05 -6.36
CA LYS A 382 16.43 -0.88 -5.62
C LYS A 382 16.57 -1.16 -4.12
N ARG A 383 17.19 -0.25 -3.38
CA ARG A 383 17.27 -0.33 -1.91
C ARG A 383 15.88 -0.26 -1.28
N ASN A 384 15.74 -0.80 -0.06
CA ASN A 384 14.52 -0.76 0.75
C ASN A 384 13.29 -1.41 0.08
N ASP A 385 13.50 -2.58 -0.55
CA ASP A 385 12.46 -3.41 -1.18
C ASP A 385 11.63 -2.66 -2.23
N ARG A 386 12.27 -1.79 -3.01
CA ARG A 386 11.69 -1.07 -4.15
C ARG A 386 12.16 -1.69 -5.45
N TYR A 387 11.28 -1.64 -6.45
CA TYR A 387 11.50 -2.29 -7.75
C TYR A 387 11.03 -1.38 -8.87
N ASP A 388 11.83 -1.27 -9.95
CA ASP A 388 11.34 -0.72 -11.20
C ASP A 388 10.73 -1.84 -12.03
N LEU A 389 9.62 -1.54 -12.68
CA LEU A 389 8.76 -2.51 -13.34
C LEU A 389 8.37 -2.02 -14.72
N GLU A 390 8.29 -2.96 -15.65
CA GLU A 390 7.83 -2.71 -17.02
C GLU A 390 6.66 -3.65 -17.32
N LYS A 391 5.62 -3.11 -17.95
CA LYS A 391 4.43 -3.87 -18.30
C LYS A 391 4.78 -4.87 -19.43
N VAL A 392 4.33 -6.12 -19.29
CA VAL A 392 4.63 -7.19 -20.26
C VAL A 392 3.68 -7.13 -21.45
N ASP A 393 2.39 -6.87 -21.19
CA ASP A 393 1.37 -6.77 -22.24
C ASP A 393 0.97 -5.30 -22.41
N SER A 394 1.25 -4.73 -23.58
CA SER A 394 0.93 -3.34 -23.92
C SER A 394 -0.56 -3.04 -23.89
N SER A 395 -1.41 -4.05 -24.12
CA SER A 395 -2.87 -3.91 -24.10
C SER A 395 -3.45 -3.90 -22.69
N ALA A 396 -2.72 -4.40 -21.67
CA ALA A 396 -3.19 -4.44 -20.30
C ALA A 396 -3.29 -3.02 -19.70
N GLU A 397 -4.18 -2.87 -18.71
CA GLU A 397 -4.38 -1.58 -18.01
C GLU A 397 -3.15 -1.21 -17.16
N GLY A 398 -2.83 0.08 -17.10
CA GLY A 398 -1.76 0.63 -16.27
C GLY A 398 -0.59 1.24 -17.05
N PRO A 399 0.34 1.92 -16.37
CA PRO A 399 1.49 2.58 -17.00
C PRO A 399 2.48 1.56 -17.58
N MET A 400 3.17 1.92 -18.67
CA MET A 400 4.19 1.07 -19.30
C MET A 400 5.37 0.80 -18.35
N ARG A 401 5.84 1.83 -17.65
CA ARG A 401 6.92 1.75 -16.66
C ARG A 401 6.46 2.37 -15.34
N THR A 402 6.81 1.73 -14.23
CA THR A 402 6.46 2.23 -12.90
C THR A 402 7.42 1.71 -11.85
N GLY A 403 7.40 2.33 -10.65
CA GLY A 403 8.10 1.79 -9.48
C GLY A 403 7.09 1.34 -8.44
N SER A 404 7.38 0.21 -7.80
CA SER A 404 6.55 -0.29 -6.70
C SER A 404 7.42 -0.81 -5.55
N SER A 405 6.83 -0.93 -4.37
CA SER A 405 7.46 -1.59 -3.22
C SER A 405 6.92 -3.01 -3.06
N ALA A 406 7.69 -3.91 -2.46
CA ALA A 406 7.34 -5.31 -2.31
C ALA A 406 5.97 -5.55 -1.65
N ASP A 407 5.57 -4.70 -0.69
CA ASP A 407 4.28 -4.80 -0.01
C ASP A 407 3.08 -4.48 -0.91
N GLN A 408 3.31 -3.78 -2.02
CA GLN A 408 2.33 -3.46 -3.05
C GLN A 408 2.34 -4.45 -4.22
N MET A 409 3.20 -5.48 -4.16
CA MET A 409 3.40 -6.44 -5.24
C MET A 409 2.95 -7.84 -4.83
N LYS A 410 2.55 -8.65 -5.83
CA LYS A 410 2.29 -10.08 -5.69
C LYS A 410 3.03 -10.81 -6.82
N ARG A 411 3.53 -12.02 -6.56
CA ARG A 411 4.07 -12.87 -7.62
C ARG A 411 2.97 -13.22 -8.60
N TRP A 412 3.27 -13.10 -9.89
CA TRP A 412 2.40 -13.62 -10.94
C TRP A 412 2.54 -15.13 -11.00
N PRO A 413 1.46 -15.91 -11.13
CA PRO A 413 1.56 -17.34 -11.26
C PRO A 413 2.37 -17.71 -12.51
N ARG A 414 3.24 -18.72 -12.40
CA ARG A 414 3.83 -19.35 -13.58
C ARG A 414 2.70 -20.07 -14.31
N GLN A 415 2.48 -19.77 -15.57
CA GLN A 415 1.73 -20.66 -16.43
C GLN A 415 2.62 -21.91 -16.58
N GLU A 416 2.17 -23.04 -16.10
CA GLU A 416 2.71 -24.32 -16.59
C GLU A 416 2.42 -24.31 -18.08
N SER A 417 3.46 -24.16 -18.89
CA SER A 417 3.38 -24.51 -20.29
C SER A 417 2.96 -25.98 -20.33
N ASP A 418 1.85 -26.24 -21.01
CA ASP A 418 1.52 -27.60 -21.45
C ASP A 418 2.77 -28.14 -22.17
N SER A 419 3.61 -28.85 -21.46
CA SER A 419 4.58 -29.74 -22.03
C SER A 419 3.83 -31.02 -22.38
N SER A 420 3.09 -30.95 -23.47
CA SER A 420 2.84 -32.12 -24.30
C SER A 420 4.14 -32.40 -25.02
N ASP A 421 4.89 -33.37 -24.50
CA ASP A 421 5.77 -34.31 -25.21
C ASP A 421 5.77 -35.62 -24.44
#